data_897c544c0f07d978f800491cf8ee2694
#
_entry.id   897c544c0f07d978f800491cf8ee2694
#
_cell.length_a   1.000
_cell.length_b   1.000
_cell.length_c   1.000
_cell.angle_alpha   90.00
_cell.angle_beta   90.00
_cell.angle_gamma   90.00
#
_symmetry.space_group_name_H-M   'P 1'
#
loop_
_entity.id
_entity.type
_entity.pdbx_description
1 polymer ?
#
loop_
_entity_poly.entity_id
_entity_poly.type
_entity_poly.pdbx_seq_one_letter_code
_entity_poly.pdbx_strand_id
1 'polypeptide(L)'
;MSGNVETNVRPNPDDVLVKIADYVLDKNIDSSEAYNTARNCLMDTLGCGLLALTFPDCKNLLGPYIEGTSVPGGVRVPGTSFVLDPVKGA
;
A
#
# COMPACT_ATOMS: atom_id res chain seq x y z
N MET A 1 33.78 -19.70 27.98
CA MET A 1 32.56 -19.05 27.54
C MET A 1 31.75 -20.04 26.73
N SER A 2 30.68 -20.53 27.30
CA SER A 2 29.72 -21.30 26.54
C SER A 2 28.97 -20.29 25.64
N GLY A 3 29.37 -20.21 24.40
CA GLY A 3 28.60 -19.48 23.43
C GLY A 3 27.22 -20.10 23.32
N ASN A 4 26.18 -19.39 23.69
CA ASN A 4 24.83 -19.77 23.31
C ASN A 4 24.81 -19.80 21.77
N VAL A 5 24.76 -21.02 21.25
CA VAL A 5 24.43 -21.19 19.85
C VAL A 5 22.99 -20.70 19.71
N GLU A 6 22.83 -19.46 19.25
CA GLU A 6 21.51 -18.99 18.89
C GLU A 6 20.97 -19.93 17.82
N THR A 7 19.99 -20.70 18.21
CA THR A 7 19.28 -21.51 17.21
C THR A 7 18.55 -20.57 16.29
N ASN A 8 18.84 -20.63 14.98
CA ASN A 8 18.11 -19.89 13.95
C ASN A 8 16.66 -20.38 13.77
N VAL A 9 16.13 -21.08 14.74
CA VAL A 9 14.74 -21.54 14.74
C VAL A 9 13.86 -20.38 15.19
N ARG A 10 12.99 -19.93 14.30
CA ARG A 10 12.01 -18.90 14.63
C ARG A 10 11.04 -19.43 15.67
N PRO A 11 10.69 -18.62 16.68
CA PRO A 11 9.60 -18.97 17.58
C PRO A 11 8.28 -19.09 16.79
N ASN A 12 7.31 -19.77 17.38
CA ASN A 12 5.97 -19.80 16.81
C ASN A 12 5.43 -18.37 16.65
N PRO A 13 4.74 -18.08 15.52
CA PRO A 13 4.15 -16.76 15.32
C PRO A 13 3.05 -16.49 16.35
N ASP A 14 2.81 -15.21 16.63
CA ASP A 14 1.72 -14.79 17.52
C ASP A 14 0.36 -15.25 17.01
N ASP A 15 -0.53 -15.61 17.91
CA ASP A 15 -1.88 -16.08 17.58
C ASP A 15 -2.66 -15.06 16.73
N VAL A 16 -2.46 -13.78 16.96
CA VAL A 16 -3.10 -12.70 16.18
C VAL A 16 -2.65 -12.76 14.72
N LEU A 17 -1.35 -12.94 14.46
CA LEU A 17 -0.81 -13.06 13.11
C LEU A 17 -1.33 -14.32 12.40
N VAL A 18 -1.42 -15.43 13.12
CA VAL A 18 -1.97 -16.69 12.59
C VAL A 18 -3.44 -16.49 12.18
N LYS A 19 -4.25 -15.87 13.04
CA LYS A 19 -5.66 -15.58 12.75
C LYS A 19 -5.84 -14.68 11.53
N ILE A 20 -5.00 -13.66 11.37
CA ILE A 20 -5.03 -12.78 10.19
C ILE A 20 -4.67 -13.57 8.94
N ALA A 21 -3.61 -14.38 8.98
CA ALA A 21 -3.18 -15.19 7.86
C ALA A 21 -4.24 -16.22 7.45
N ASP A 22 -4.83 -16.92 8.42
CA ASP A 22 -5.90 -17.89 8.19
C ASP A 22 -7.12 -17.22 7.57
N TYR A 23 -7.51 -16.04 8.07
CA TYR A 23 -8.61 -15.28 7.50
C TYR A 23 -8.36 -14.91 6.03
N VAL A 24 -7.16 -14.43 5.71
CA VAL A 24 -6.81 -14.03 4.34
C VAL A 24 -6.83 -15.22 3.38
N LEU A 25 -6.36 -16.38 3.83
CA LEU A 25 -6.23 -17.57 2.98
C LEU A 25 -7.54 -18.33 2.82
N ASP A 26 -8.34 -18.43 3.88
CA ASP A 26 -9.47 -19.35 3.94
C ASP A 26 -10.81 -18.65 3.78
N LYS A 27 -10.87 -17.34 4.01
CA LYS A 27 -12.12 -16.61 3.97
C LYS A 27 -12.55 -16.32 2.54
N ASN A 28 -13.67 -16.91 2.15
CA ASN A 28 -14.37 -16.53 0.94
C ASN A 28 -15.39 -15.45 1.25
N ILE A 29 -15.25 -14.28 0.65
CA ILE A 29 -16.18 -13.16 0.81
C ILE A 29 -17.14 -13.19 -0.37
N ASP A 30 -18.40 -13.49 -0.10
CA ASP A 30 -19.46 -13.59 -1.10
C ASP A 30 -20.61 -12.57 -0.88
N SER A 31 -20.51 -11.77 0.16
CA SER A 31 -21.50 -10.75 0.49
C SER A 31 -21.50 -9.61 -0.52
N SER A 32 -22.64 -9.40 -1.19
CA SER A 32 -22.83 -8.26 -2.10
C SER A 32 -22.73 -6.92 -1.37
N GLU A 33 -23.18 -6.85 -0.12
CA GLU A 33 -23.07 -5.65 0.71
C GLU A 33 -21.60 -5.32 0.99
N ALA A 34 -20.78 -6.32 1.32
CA ALA A 34 -19.34 -6.12 1.54
C ALA A 34 -18.66 -5.55 0.28
N TYR A 35 -18.95 -6.09 -0.89
CA TYR A 35 -18.40 -5.59 -2.15
C TYR A 35 -18.89 -4.19 -2.51
N ASN A 36 -20.16 -3.89 -2.28
CA ASN A 36 -20.71 -2.56 -2.53
C ASN A 36 -20.08 -1.52 -1.61
N THR A 37 -19.92 -1.84 -0.33
CA THR A 37 -19.26 -0.95 0.64
C THR A 37 -17.79 -0.73 0.27
N ALA A 38 -17.07 -1.79 -0.08
CA ALA A 38 -15.68 -1.68 -0.53
C ALA A 38 -15.54 -0.81 -1.78
N ARG A 39 -16.45 -0.95 -2.74
CA ARG A 39 -16.48 -0.11 -3.95
C ARG A 39 -16.69 1.36 -3.60
N ASN A 40 -17.63 1.66 -2.71
CA ASN A 40 -17.90 3.03 -2.27
C ASN A 40 -16.68 3.63 -1.55
N CYS A 41 -16.02 2.86 -0.70
CA CYS A 41 -14.77 3.28 -0.03
C CYS A 41 -13.66 3.57 -1.05
N LEU A 42 -13.52 2.71 -2.06
CA LEU A 42 -12.51 2.90 -3.11
C LEU A 42 -12.80 4.17 -3.93
N MET A 43 -14.05 4.39 -4.33
CA MET A 43 -14.45 5.60 -5.07
C MET A 43 -14.19 6.86 -4.26
N ASP A 44 -14.51 6.86 -2.98
CA ASP A 44 -14.25 7.97 -2.07
C ASP A 44 -12.75 8.27 -1.96
N THR A 45 -11.95 7.23 -1.74
CA THR A 45 -10.49 7.34 -1.63
C THR A 45 -9.86 7.89 -2.92
N LEU A 46 -10.24 7.35 -4.06
CA LEU A 46 -9.74 7.82 -5.36
C LEU A 46 -10.20 9.25 -5.65
N GLY A 47 -11.45 9.57 -5.32
CA GLY A 47 -11.99 10.93 -5.47
C GLY A 47 -11.23 11.95 -4.63
N CYS A 48 -10.93 11.62 -3.39
CA CYS A 48 -10.11 12.47 -2.52
C CYS A 48 -8.69 12.67 -3.08
N GLY A 49 -8.07 11.60 -3.57
CA GLY A 49 -6.75 11.68 -4.19
C GLY A 49 -6.72 12.56 -5.44
N LEU A 50 -7.70 12.41 -6.31
CA LEU A 50 -7.81 13.24 -7.51
C LEU A 50 -8.12 14.71 -7.17
N LEU A 51 -8.98 14.95 -6.20
CA LEU A 51 -9.27 16.31 -5.72
C LEU A 51 -8.03 16.97 -5.12
N ALA A 52 -7.20 16.20 -4.40
CA ALA A 52 -5.96 16.70 -3.82
C ALA A 52 -5.00 17.31 -4.86
N LEU A 53 -5.05 16.87 -6.10
CA LEU A 53 -4.25 17.44 -7.19
C LEU A 53 -4.62 18.89 -7.54
N THR A 54 -5.76 19.38 -7.05
CA THR A 54 -6.17 20.77 -7.23
C THR A 54 -5.64 21.71 -6.15
N PHE A 55 -5.10 21.17 -5.06
CA PHE A 55 -4.58 21.95 -3.93
C PHE A 55 -3.06 22.08 -4.00
N PRO A 56 -2.51 23.30 -4.00
CA PRO A 56 -1.06 23.51 -4.05
C PRO A 56 -0.29 22.78 -2.95
N ASP A 57 -0.81 22.82 -1.72
CA ASP A 57 -0.15 22.18 -0.56
C ASP A 57 -0.06 20.66 -0.72
N CYS A 58 -1.05 20.04 -1.34
CA CYS A 58 -1.02 18.60 -1.60
C CYS A 58 -0.03 18.22 -2.71
N LYS A 59 0.31 19.15 -3.58
CA LYS A 59 1.24 18.91 -4.70
C LYS A 59 2.70 19.18 -4.35
N ASN A 60 2.99 19.79 -3.23
CA ASN A 60 4.36 20.19 -2.86
C ASN A 60 5.34 19.02 -2.80
N LEU A 61 4.88 17.84 -2.40
CA LEU A 61 5.70 16.63 -2.32
C LEU A 61 5.50 15.69 -3.51
N LEU A 62 4.65 16.07 -4.45
CA LEU A 62 4.33 15.25 -5.61
C LEU A 62 5.39 15.41 -6.69
N GLY A 63 5.84 14.28 -7.24
CA GLY A 63 6.78 14.25 -8.33
C GLY A 63 8.13 13.61 -7.98
N PRO A 64 9.03 13.49 -8.96
CA PRO A 64 10.33 12.87 -8.76
C PRO A 64 11.27 13.74 -7.90
N TYR A 65 12.33 13.15 -7.36
CA TYR A 65 13.39 13.88 -6.66
C TYR A 65 14.12 14.88 -7.57
N ILE A 66 14.27 14.51 -8.82
CA ILE A 66 14.87 15.37 -9.85
C ILE A 66 13.81 15.63 -10.92
N GLU A 67 13.47 16.89 -11.11
CA GLU A 67 12.46 17.32 -12.08
C GLU A 67 12.76 16.78 -13.48
N GLY A 68 11.72 16.29 -14.14
CA GLY A 68 11.80 15.74 -15.49
C GLY A 68 12.25 14.28 -15.58
N THR A 69 12.56 13.63 -14.45
CA THR A 69 12.93 12.22 -14.45
C THR A 69 11.70 11.32 -14.41
N SER A 70 11.83 10.12 -14.99
CA SER A 70 10.83 9.08 -14.98
C SER A 70 11.50 7.74 -14.75
N VAL A 71 10.90 6.88 -13.94
CA VAL A 71 11.44 5.57 -13.61
C VAL A 71 10.76 4.52 -14.50
N PRO A 72 11.48 3.87 -15.42
CA PRO A 72 10.90 2.83 -16.26
C PRO A 72 10.33 1.69 -15.41
N GLY A 73 9.06 1.33 -15.62
CA GLY A 73 8.39 0.31 -14.83
C GLY A 73 8.08 0.72 -13.38
N GLY A 74 8.22 1.99 -13.04
CA GLY A 74 7.97 2.51 -11.70
C GLY A 74 6.49 2.67 -11.33
N VAL A 75 6.25 3.39 -10.26
CA VAL A 75 4.91 3.62 -9.70
C VAL A 75 4.24 4.79 -10.42
N ARG A 76 3.07 4.54 -10.95
CA ARG A 76 2.25 5.58 -11.59
C ARG A 76 1.38 6.29 -10.57
N VAL A 77 1.36 7.61 -10.63
CA VAL A 77 0.49 8.43 -9.78
C VAL A 77 -0.79 8.76 -10.55
N PRO A 78 -1.96 8.32 -10.07
CA PRO A 78 -3.24 8.58 -10.75
C PRO A 78 -3.49 10.07 -10.99
N GLY A 79 -3.97 10.41 -12.20
CA GLY A 79 -4.25 11.79 -12.57
C GLY A 79 -3.01 12.62 -12.98
N THR A 80 -1.84 12.01 -13.04
CA THR A 80 -0.58 12.64 -13.46
C THR A 80 0.16 11.79 -14.49
N SER A 81 1.19 12.35 -15.10
CA SER A 81 2.11 11.63 -15.97
C SER A 81 3.33 11.08 -15.22
N PHE A 82 3.38 11.25 -13.90
CA PHE A 82 4.53 10.81 -13.10
C PHE A 82 4.63 9.29 -13.04
N VAL A 83 5.86 8.81 -13.24
CA VAL A 83 6.26 7.42 -12.99
C VAL A 83 7.45 7.48 -12.03
N LEU A 84 7.22 7.13 -10.78
CA LEU A 84 8.13 7.40 -9.68
C LEU A 84 8.77 6.11 -9.15
N ASP A 85 9.86 6.26 -8.38
CA ASP A 85 10.38 5.17 -7.59
C ASP A 85 9.39 4.77 -6.48
N PRO A 86 9.54 3.58 -5.85
CA PRO A 86 8.57 3.10 -4.87
C PRO A 86 8.39 4.00 -3.65
N VAL A 87 9.44 4.71 -3.24
CA VAL A 87 9.39 5.58 -2.04
C VAL A 87 8.61 6.86 -2.34
N LYS A 88 8.93 7.52 -3.46
CA LYS A 88 8.19 8.72 -3.88
C LYS A 88 6.79 8.41 -4.37
N GLY A 89 6.57 7.24 -4.93
CA GLY A 89 5.28 6.81 -5.43
C GLY A 89 4.28 6.45 -4.32
N ALA A 90 4.78 6.06 -3.17
CA ALA A 90 3.92 5.76 -2.01
C ALA A 90 3.41 7.04 -1.37
#